data_d3b9138760ca3f83f926e5925fe8b0ab
#
_entry.id   d3b9138760ca3f83f926e5925fe8b0ab
#
_cell.length_a   1.000
_cell.length_b   1.000
_cell.length_c   1.000
_cell.angle_alpha   90.00
_cell.angle_beta   90.00
_cell.angle_gamma   90.00
#
_symmetry.space_group_name_H-M   'P 1'
#
loop_
_entity.id
_entity.type
_entity.pdbx_description
1 polymer ?
#
loop_
_entity_poly.entity_id
_entity_poly.type
_entity_poly.pdbx_seq_one_letter_code
_entity_poly.pdbx_strand_id
1 'polypeptide(L)'
;MKVNFFFVITFLILSIGFSQTSYKMDRHIKPENLKIGDTISIIAPSGVLKDYEQYMQKSISLMESWGLNVVLGSTIYDSYGHFSSTDSNRAKDFQNAIDDNTIKAIWCARGGYGAMRIIDNINYDNLLKNPKWVIGYSDITAIHNDIHNLGVESLHGIMCKSLEDISVEDESINKLKDILFEEGKLKYIIEGNEY
;
A
#
# COMPACT_ATOMS: atom_id res chain seq x y z
N MET A 1 77.08 14.04 -18.33
CA MET A 1 76.30 13.95 -17.07
C MET A 1 74.80 14.01 -17.42
N LYS A 2 74.11 12.91 -17.40
CA LYS A 2 72.67 12.81 -17.73
C LYS A 2 71.91 12.78 -16.42
N VAL A 3 71.09 13.77 -16.18
CA VAL A 3 70.20 13.81 -15.02
C VAL A 3 68.87 13.21 -15.42
N ASN A 4 68.55 12.04 -14.84
CA ASN A 4 67.25 11.40 -15.04
C ASN A 4 66.28 12.03 -14.06
N PHE A 5 65.26 12.68 -14.59
CA PHE A 5 64.11 13.21 -13.84
C PHE A 5 63.10 12.07 -13.66
N PHE A 6 63.01 11.56 -12.45
CA PHE A 6 61.95 10.61 -12.06
C PHE A 6 60.70 11.44 -11.64
N PHE A 7 59.65 11.40 -12.47
CA PHE A 7 58.35 11.93 -12.11
C PHE A 7 57.64 10.91 -11.24
N VAL A 8 57.52 11.21 -9.96
CA VAL A 8 56.65 10.48 -9.02
C VAL A 8 55.25 11.06 -9.13
N ILE A 9 54.35 10.40 -9.85
CA ILE A 9 52.93 10.71 -9.87
C ILE A 9 52.31 10.10 -8.62
N THR A 10 52.08 10.91 -7.58
CA THR A 10 51.32 10.53 -6.41
C THR A 10 49.85 10.59 -6.79
N PHE A 11 49.22 9.45 -7.01
CA PHE A 11 47.76 9.33 -7.17
C PHE A 11 47.13 9.54 -5.77
N LEU A 12 46.60 10.73 -5.53
CA LEU A 12 45.75 11.00 -4.38
C LEU A 12 44.39 10.40 -4.68
N ILE A 13 44.13 9.18 -4.20
CA ILE A 13 42.80 8.59 -4.23
C ILE A 13 41.99 9.31 -3.14
N LEU A 14 41.21 10.30 -3.54
CA LEU A 14 40.14 10.82 -2.70
C LEU A 14 39.07 9.74 -2.60
N SER A 15 39.14 8.92 -1.55
CA SER A 15 38.01 8.08 -1.14
C SER A 15 36.92 9.00 -0.62
N ILE A 16 36.03 9.43 -1.50
CA ILE A 16 34.74 9.99 -1.10
C ILE A 16 33.99 8.83 -0.45
N GLY A 17 34.08 8.75 0.86
CA GLY A 17 33.24 7.86 1.65
C GLY A 17 31.80 8.27 1.42
N PHE A 18 31.09 7.57 0.54
CA PHE A 18 29.64 7.56 0.58
C PHE A 18 29.27 6.98 1.94
N SER A 19 29.04 7.86 2.90
CA SER A 19 28.33 7.50 4.11
C SER A 19 26.96 7.03 3.63
N GLN A 20 26.78 5.73 3.49
CA GLN A 20 25.44 5.14 3.52
C GLN A 20 24.89 5.50 4.88
N THR A 21 24.12 6.60 4.92
CA THR A 21 23.27 6.88 6.04
C THR A 21 22.27 5.74 6.06
N SER A 22 22.60 4.67 6.80
CA SER A 22 21.62 3.67 7.17
C SER A 22 20.52 4.44 7.91
N TYR A 23 19.43 4.74 7.20
CA TYR A 23 18.20 5.18 7.82
C TYR A 23 17.74 4.01 8.68
N LYS A 24 18.17 4.01 9.92
CA LYS A 24 17.63 3.15 10.94
C LYS A 24 16.23 3.68 11.21
N MET A 25 15.24 3.13 10.55
CA MET A 25 13.85 3.38 10.90
C MET A 25 13.59 2.77 12.28
N ASP A 26 13.85 3.55 13.32
CA ASP A 26 13.65 3.13 14.70
C ASP A 26 12.16 3.19 15.13
N ARG A 27 11.24 3.52 14.22
CA ARG A 27 9.80 3.59 14.50
C ARG A 27 9.02 2.96 13.37
N HIS A 28 8.39 1.84 13.66
CA HIS A 28 7.28 1.32 12.88
C HIS A 28 5.99 1.94 13.45
N ILE A 29 5.34 2.75 12.64
CA ILE A 29 4.05 3.35 12.97
C ILE A 29 2.97 2.38 12.52
N LYS A 30 2.39 1.64 13.46
CA LYS A 30 1.25 0.77 13.19
C LYS A 30 -0.03 1.59 13.24
N PRO A 31 -0.89 1.55 12.21
CA PRO A 31 -2.23 2.13 12.29
C PRO A 31 -3.04 1.49 13.41
N GLU A 32 -3.97 2.25 13.99
CA GLU A 32 -4.86 1.72 15.03
C GLU A 32 -5.72 0.59 14.47
N ASN A 33 -6.08 -0.35 15.35
CA ASN A 33 -7.03 -1.38 15.02
C ASN A 33 -8.42 -0.77 14.78
N LEU A 34 -9.14 -1.32 13.81
CA LEU A 34 -10.48 -0.85 13.47
C LEU A 34 -11.48 -1.21 14.57
N LYS A 35 -12.53 -0.40 14.66
CA LYS A 35 -13.65 -0.57 15.59
C LYS A 35 -14.96 -0.54 14.82
N ILE A 36 -15.99 -1.14 15.37
CA ILE A 36 -17.34 -1.01 14.82
C ILE A 36 -17.72 0.47 14.74
N GLY A 37 -18.20 0.88 13.57
CA GLY A 37 -18.51 2.27 13.24
C GLY A 37 -17.39 3.04 12.53
N ASP A 38 -16.17 2.49 12.46
CA ASP A 38 -15.10 3.11 11.67
C ASP A 38 -15.40 3.08 10.17
N THR A 39 -14.78 3.99 9.43
CA THR A 39 -14.97 4.11 7.99
C THR A 39 -13.77 3.54 7.24
N ILE A 40 -14.06 2.69 6.26
CA ILE A 40 -13.10 2.19 5.26
C ILE A 40 -13.42 2.78 3.89
N SER A 41 -12.39 3.26 3.18
CA SER A 41 -12.53 3.71 1.81
C SER A 41 -12.09 2.62 0.84
N ILE A 42 -12.90 2.35 -0.18
CA ILE A 42 -12.50 1.50 -1.32
C ILE A 42 -12.14 2.40 -2.48
N ILE A 43 -10.91 2.29 -2.98
CA ILE A 43 -10.40 3.13 -4.08
C ILE A 43 -9.79 2.26 -5.20
N ALA A 44 -9.68 2.83 -6.39
CA ALA A 44 -9.06 2.18 -7.53
C ALA A 44 -7.81 2.93 -8.02
N PRO A 45 -6.66 2.83 -7.36
CA PRO A 45 -5.48 3.64 -7.68
C PRO A 45 -4.72 3.12 -8.93
N SER A 46 -5.14 1.99 -9.51
CA SER A 46 -4.41 1.27 -10.55
C SER A 46 -5.29 0.98 -11.78
N GLY A 47 -5.57 -0.28 -12.04
CA GLY A 47 -6.29 -0.73 -13.24
C GLY A 47 -7.80 -0.49 -13.18
N VAL A 48 -8.41 -0.39 -14.37
CA VAL A 48 -9.87 -0.29 -14.52
C VAL A 48 -10.58 -1.53 -13.96
N LEU A 49 -11.68 -1.32 -13.29
CA LEU A 49 -12.53 -2.39 -12.80
C LEU A 49 -13.46 -2.82 -13.94
N LYS A 50 -13.37 -4.09 -14.34
CA LYS A 50 -14.30 -4.70 -15.30
C LYS A 50 -15.15 -5.71 -14.57
N ASP A 51 -16.39 -5.87 -15.00
CA ASP A 51 -17.33 -6.84 -14.42
C ASP A 51 -17.40 -6.75 -12.87
N TYR A 52 -17.28 -5.52 -12.37
CA TYR A 52 -17.04 -5.25 -10.95
C TYR A 52 -18.28 -5.37 -10.06
N GLU A 53 -19.46 -5.32 -10.61
CA GLU A 53 -20.70 -5.18 -9.84
C GLU A 53 -20.83 -6.26 -8.75
N GLN A 54 -20.56 -7.51 -9.10
CA GLN A 54 -20.72 -8.62 -8.19
C GLN A 54 -19.67 -8.61 -7.07
N TYR A 55 -18.39 -8.50 -7.41
CA TYR A 55 -17.33 -8.54 -6.36
C TYR A 55 -17.27 -7.25 -5.56
N MET A 56 -17.63 -6.10 -6.12
CA MET A 56 -17.74 -4.86 -5.36
C MET A 56 -18.89 -4.92 -4.36
N GLN A 57 -20.06 -5.45 -4.76
CA GLN A 57 -21.16 -5.65 -3.82
C GLN A 57 -20.79 -6.63 -2.70
N LYS A 58 -20.09 -7.74 -3.02
CA LYS A 58 -19.55 -8.64 -2.01
C LYS A 58 -18.60 -7.93 -1.06
N SER A 59 -17.70 -7.07 -1.60
CA SER A 59 -16.73 -6.32 -0.82
C SER A 59 -17.38 -5.36 0.16
N ILE A 60 -18.37 -4.60 -0.31
CA ILE A 60 -19.13 -3.66 0.51
C ILE A 60 -19.85 -4.42 1.62
N SER A 61 -20.64 -5.45 1.24
CA SER A 61 -21.39 -6.26 2.21
C SER A 61 -20.48 -6.94 3.25
N LEU A 62 -19.29 -7.37 2.85
CA LEU A 62 -18.29 -7.93 3.76
C LEU A 62 -17.84 -6.92 4.81
N MET A 63 -17.45 -5.72 4.40
CA MET A 63 -16.99 -4.67 5.33
C MET A 63 -18.13 -4.22 6.25
N GLU A 64 -19.34 -4.05 5.71
CA GLU A 64 -20.54 -3.72 6.49
C GLU A 64 -20.88 -4.83 7.51
N SER A 65 -20.69 -6.10 7.14
CA SER A 65 -20.87 -7.23 8.07
C SER A 65 -19.89 -7.21 9.25
N TRP A 66 -18.74 -6.54 9.10
CA TRP A 66 -17.77 -6.29 10.17
C TRP A 66 -18.11 -5.04 10.99
N GLY A 67 -19.21 -4.36 10.65
CA GLY A 67 -19.66 -3.15 11.33
C GLY A 67 -18.97 -1.87 10.87
N LEU A 68 -18.32 -1.90 9.71
CA LEU A 68 -17.66 -0.73 9.13
C LEU A 68 -18.61 0.07 8.23
N ASN A 69 -18.39 1.38 8.16
CA ASN A 69 -18.97 2.24 7.14
C ASN A 69 -18.09 2.20 5.90
N VAL A 70 -18.68 2.02 4.72
CA VAL A 70 -17.94 1.95 3.45
C VAL A 70 -18.16 3.23 2.64
N VAL A 71 -17.08 3.85 2.20
CA VAL A 71 -17.10 4.94 1.22
C VAL A 71 -16.34 4.53 -0.03
N LEU A 72 -16.86 4.90 -1.19
CA LEU A 72 -16.24 4.57 -2.47
C LEU A 72 -15.52 5.78 -3.03
N GLY A 73 -14.31 5.56 -3.52
CA GLY A 73 -13.58 6.55 -4.28
C GLY A 73 -14.26 6.87 -5.61
N SER A 74 -14.04 8.07 -6.10
CA SER A 74 -14.66 8.58 -7.33
C SER A 74 -14.25 7.82 -8.59
N THR A 75 -13.08 7.16 -8.56
CA THR A 75 -12.51 6.45 -9.71
C THR A 75 -12.95 4.99 -9.83
N ILE A 76 -13.77 4.49 -8.90
CA ILE A 76 -14.25 3.10 -8.90
C ILE A 76 -15.04 2.77 -10.18
N TYR A 77 -15.86 3.71 -10.65
CA TYR A 77 -16.76 3.52 -11.81
C TYR A 77 -16.26 4.23 -13.06
N ASP A 78 -15.05 4.78 -13.04
CA ASP A 78 -14.45 5.48 -14.17
C ASP A 78 -13.53 4.55 -14.96
N SER A 79 -13.11 4.99 -16.15
CA SER A 79 -12.18 4.25 -16.98
C SER A 79 -11.39 5.19 -17.91
N TYR A 80 -10.10 4.92 -18.01
CA TYR A 80 -9.21 5.58 -18.96
C TYR A 80 -8.23 4.57 -19.55
N GLY A 81 -8.63 3.92 -20.64
CA GLY A 81 -7.88 2.83 -21.24
C GLY A 81 -7.74 1.63 -20.30
N HIS A 82 -6.54 1.35 -19.82
CA HIS A 82 -6.26 0.26 -18.88
C HIS A 82 -6.39 0.67 -17.41
N PHE A 83 -6.57 1.96 -17.15
CA PHE A 83 -6.59 2.53 -15.81
C PHE A 83 -8.02 2.79 -15.35
N SER A 84 -8.22 2.84 -14.04
CA SER A 84 -9.51 3.20 -13.45
C SER A 84 -9.91 4.66 -13.76
N SER A 85 -8.94 5.55 -13.97
CA SER A 85 -9.12 6.94 -14.41
C SER A 85 -7.77 7.51 -14.85
N THR A 86 -7.72 8.83 -15.14
CA THR A 86 -6.45 9.54 -15.36
C THR A 86 -5.53 9.45 -14.15
N ASP A 87 -4.23 9.61 -14.35
CA ASP A 87 -3.24 9.61 -13.24
C ASP A 87 -3.61 10.66 -12.18
N SER A 88 -4.01 11.86 -12.62
CA SER A 88 -4.42 12.94 -11.72
C SER A 88 -5.63 12.58 -10.87
N ASN A 89 -6.66 11.99 -11.47
CA ASN A 89 -7.88 11.59 -10.74
C ASN A 89 -7.58 10.47 -9.73
N ARG A 90 -6.78 9.48 -10.12
CA ARG A 90 -6.40 8.36 -9.26
C ARG A 90 -5.56 8.81 -8.07
N ALA A 91 -4.58 9.72 -8.33
CA ALA A 91 -3.79 10.33 -7.27
C ALA A 91 -4.67 11.15 -6.31
N LYS A 92 -5.57 11.96 -6.85
CA LYS A 92 -6.50 12.76 -6.06
C LYS A 92 -7.44 11.92 -5.21
N ASP A 93 -7.93 10.81 -5.75
CA ASP A 93 -8.82 9.90 -5.04
C ASP A 93 -8.12 9.25 -3.85
N PHE A 94 -6.86 8.81 -4.07
CA PHE A 94 -6.01 8.28 -2.99
C PHE A 94 -5.68 9.37 -1.96
N GLN A 95 -5.34 10.59 -2.42
CA GLN A 95 -5.05 11.72 -1.55
C GLN A 95 -6.26 12.07 -0.66
N ASN A 96 -7.46 12.13 -1.25
CA ASN A 96 -8.68 12.39 -0.49
C ASN A 96 -8.89 11.35 0.63
N ALA A 97 -8.62 10.07 0.34
CA ALA A 97 -8.73 9.02 1.34
C ALA A 97 -7.67 9.13 2.44
N ILE A 98 -6.46 9.62 2.12
CA ILE A 98 -5.42 9.93 3.12
C ILE A 98 -5.84 11.11 3.99
N ASP A 99 -6.39 12.17 3.39
CA ASP A 99 -6.64 13.44 4.05
C ASP A 99 -7.92 13.45 4.88
N ASP A 100 -8.87 12.57 4.59
CA ASP A 100 -10.09 12.44 5.38
C ASP A 100 -9.82 11.69 6.69
N ASN A 101 -9.83 12.41 7.81
CA ASN A 101 -9.57 11.87 9.15
C ASN A 101 -10.64 10.89 9.66
N THR A 102 -11.80 10.82 9.02
CA THR A 102 -12.84 9.84 9.34
C THR A 102 -12.52 8.45 8.79
N ILE A 103 -11.74 8.37 7.72
CA ILE A 103 -11.28 7.12 7.13
C ILE A 103 -10.16 6.51 7.98
N LYS A 104 -10.32 5.25 8.37
CA LYS A 104 -9.35 4.47 9.17
C LYS A 104 -8.60 3.42 8.36
N ALA A 105 -9.17 3.00 7.24
CA ALA A 105 -8.53 2.07 6.31
C ALA A 105 -8.83 2.44 4.86
N ILE A 106 -7.88 2.13 3.97
CA ILE A 106 -7.98 2.30 2.52
C ILE A 106 -7.81 0.91 1.90
N TRP A 107 -8.84 0.40 1.27
CA TRP A 107 -8.82 -0.90 0.61
C TRP A 107 -8.78 -0.70 -0.91
N CYS A 108 -7.71 -1.16 -1.53
CA CYS A 108 -7.58 -1.06 -2.98
C CYS A 108 -8.51 -2.06 -3.67
N ALA A 109 -9.28 -1.59 -4.64
CA ALA A 109 -10.24 -2.42 -5.35
C ALA A 109 -9.56 -3.50 -6.19
N ARG A 110 -8.46 -3.13 -6.86
CA ARG A 110 -7.61 -4.05 -7.63
C ARG A 110 -6.23 -3.47 -7.90
N GLY A 111 -5.30 -4.34 -8.28
CA GLY A 111 -4.02 -3.98 -8.88
C GLY A 111 -4.12 -3.77 -10.40
N GLY A 112 -3.15 -4.29 -11.12
CA GLY A 112 -3.04 -4.16 -12.57
C GLY A 112 -1.78 -3.41 -12.95
N TYR A 113 -1.91 -2.20 -13.48
CA TYR A 113 -0.80 -1.28 -13.75
C TYR A 113 -1.28 0.15 -13.54
N GLY A 114 -0.44 0.99 -12.94
CA GLY A 114 -0.71 2.42 -12.81
C GLY A 114 -0.41 3.03 -11.44
N ALA A 115 -0.24 2.24 -10.37
CA ALA A 115 0.12 2.76 -9.06
C ALA A 115 1.44 3.53 -9.09
N MET A 116 2.47 2.99 -9.75
CA MET A 116 3.77 3.63 -9.94
C MET A 116 3.69 5.01 -10.60
N ARG A 117 2.64 5.29 -11.38
CA ARG A 117 2.47 6.56 -12.09
C ARG A 117 1.92 7.69 -11.22
N ILE A 118 1.39 7.34 -10.07
CA ILE A 118 0.72 8.30 -9.17
C ILE A 118 1.47 8.57 -7.88
N ILE A 119 2.43 7.72 -7.49
CA ILE A 119 3.13 7.83 -6.20
C ILE A 119 3.77 9.19 -5.98
N ASP A 120 4.43 9.77 -7.00
CA ASP A 120 5.07 11.09 -6.92
C ASP A 120 4.07 12.26 -6.76
N ASN A 121 2.78 12.01 -6.96
CA ASN A 121 1.71 12.99 -6.83
C ASN A 121 0.92 12.86 -5.52
N ILE A 122 1.37 12.00 -4.60
CA ILE A 122 0.72 11.75 -3.32
C ILE A 122 1.53 12.42 -2.20
N ASN A 123 0.87 13.21 -1.37
CA ASN A 123 1.45 13.73 -0.13
C ASN A 123 1.03 12.84 1.04
N TYR A 124 2.01 12.21 1.66
CA TYR A 124 1.80 11.30 2.79
C TYR A 124 1.84 11.97 4.17
N ASP A 125 1.99 13.30 4.26
CA ASP A 125 2.12 14.00 5.54
C ASP A 125 0.97 13.73 6.50
N ASN A 126 -0.26 13.60 5.97
CA ASN A 126 -1.42 13.28 6.80
C ASN A 126 -1.45 11.81 7.21
N LEU A 127 -0.94 10.90 6.39
CA LEU A 127 -0.81 9.49 6.75
C LEU A 127 0.17 9.30 7.92
N LEU A 128 1.22 10.12 8.00
CA LEU A 128 2.17 10.12 9.12
C LEU A 128 1.54 10.63 10.42
N LYS A 129 0.62 11.59 10.33
CA LYS A 129 -0.08 12.17 11.50
C LYS A 129 -1.27 11.33 11.95
N ASN A 130 -1.97 10.74 11.00
CA ASN A 130 -3.15 9.92 11.19
C ASN A 130 -2.99 8.61 10.42
N PRO A 131 -2.20 7.66 10.92
CA PRO A 131 -1.91 6.42 10.23
C PRO A 131 -3.18 5.62 9.95
N LYS A 132 -3.27 5.09 8.72
CA LYS A 132 -4.40 4.30 8.24
C LYS A 132 -3.89 3.01 7.62
N TRP A 133 -4.66 1.96 7.74
CA TRP A 133 -4.37 0.73 7.01
C TRP A 133 -4.52 0.95 5.51
N VAL A 134 -3.48 0.69 4.74
CA VAL A 134 -3.55 0.61 3.28
C VAL A 134 -3.42 -0.86 2.89
N ILE A 135 -4.42 -1.38 2.17
CA ILE A 135 -4.59 -2.80 1.92
C ILE A 135 -4.61 -3.06 0.42
N GLY A 136 -3.78 -3.99 -0.04
CA GLY A 136 -3.72 -4.40 -1.43
C GLY A 136 -2.48 -5.25 -1.73
N TYR A 137 -2.34 -5.71 -2.96
CA TYR A 137 -1.18 -6.48 -3.43
C TYR A 137 -0.89 -6.23 -4.91
N SER A 138 0.06 -6.93 -5.50
CA SER A 138 0.43 -6.78 -6.90
C SER A 138 0.94 -5.37 -7.20
N ASP A 139 0.35 -4.62 -8.13
CA ASP A 139 0.76 -3.25 -8.49
C ASP A 139 0.72 -2.27 -7.31
N ILE A 140 -0.12 -2.53 -6.30
CA ILE A 140 -0.22 -1.72 -5.07
C ILE A 140 1.08 -1.79 -4.25
N THR A 141 1.94 -2.77 -4.51
CA THR A 141 3.26 -2.86 -3.88
C THR A 141 4.10 -1.60 -4.07
N ALA A 142 3.92 -0.86 -5.16
CA ALA A 142 4.57 0.43 -5.36
C ALA A 142 4.19 1.43 -4.24
N ILE A 143 2.92 1.49 -3.90
CA ILE A 143 2.41 2.35 -2.80
C ILE A 143 2.89 1.82 -1.44
N HIS A 144 2.89 0.50 -1.24
CA HIS A 144 3.42 -0.10 0.00
C HIS A 144 4.87 0.25 0.23
N ASN A 145 5.71 0.27 -0.82
CA ASN A 145 7.11 0.66 -0.70
C ASN A 145 7.27 2.11 -0.20
N ASP A 146 6.49 3.05 -0.73
CA ASP A 146 6.54 4.43 -0.28
C ASP A 146 6.12 4.56 1.18
N ILE A 147 4.99 3.94 1.54
CA ILE A 147 4.48 3.94 2.91
C ILE A 147 5.49 3.29 3.87
N HIS A 148 6.11 2.17 3.46
CA HIS A 148 7.14 1.50 4.24
C HIS A 148 8.38 2.38 4.46
N ASN A 149 8.83 3.09 3.41
CA ASN A 149 9.96 4.01 3.51
C ASN A 149 9.69 5.18 4.50
N LEU A 150 8.43 5.49 4.74
CA LEU A 150 7.99 6.46 5.76
C LEU A 150 7.88 5.86 7.17
N GLY A 151 8.06 4.55 7.31
CA GLY A 151 7.95 3.83 8.57
C GLY A 151 6.51 3.50 9.00
N VAL A 152 5.53 3.63 8.11
CA VAL A 152 4.14 3.26 8.39
C VAL A 152 3.88 1.82 7.91
N GLU A 153 3.22 1.04 8.76
CA GLU A 153 2.81 -0.32 8.40
C GLU A 153 1.62 -0.29 7.42
N SER A 154 1.63 -1.22 6.47
CA SER A 154 0.55 -1.44 5.50
C SER A 154 0.34 -2.94 5.27
N LEU A 155 -0.79 -3.33 4.70
CA LEU A 155 -1.15 -4.73 4.54
C LEU A 155 -1.04 -5.17 3.07
N HIS A 156 -0.03 -5.99 2.78
CA HIS A 156 0.03 -6.75 1.54
C HIS A 156 -0.98 -7.90 1.62
N GLY A 157 -2.21 -7.65 1.22
CA GLY A 157 -3.34 -8.55 1.41
C GLY A 157 -4.37 -8.46 0.28
N ILE A 158 -5.40 -9.30 0.39
CA ILE A 158 -6.47 -9.41 -0.62
C ILE A 158 -7.10 -8.06 -0.93
N MET A 159 -7.53 -7.91 -2.19
CA MET A 159 -8.27 -6.74 -2.70
C MET A 159 -9.72 -7.12 -3.01
N CYS A 160 -10.56 -6.13 -3.28
CA CYS A 160 -11.97 -6.39 -3.64
C CYS A 160 -12.09 -7.36 -4.83
N LYS A 161 -11.24 -7.21 -5.85
CA LYS A 161 -11.20 -8.11 -7.01
C LYS A 161 -10.96 -9.58 -6.64
N SER A 162 -10.28 -9.85 -5.53
CA SER A 162 -10.04 -11.23 -5.07
C SER A 162 -11.36 -11.94 -4.72
N LEU A 163 -12.41 -11.21 -4.32
CA LEU A 163 -13.73 -11.77 -3.99
C LEU A 163 -14.51 -12.26 -5.22
N GLU A 164 -13.98 -12.09 -6.43
CA GLU A 164 -14.51 -12.77 -7.62
C GLU A 164 -14.27 -14.28 -7.53
N ASP A 165 -13.08 -14.67 -7.06
CA ASP A 165 -12.59 -16.05 -7.12
C ASP A 165 -12.64 -16.78 -5.75
N ILE A 166 -12.74 -16.03 -4.64
CA ILE A 166 -12.75 -16.59 -3.28
C ILE A 166 -14.07 -16.33 -2.58
N SER A 167 -14.41 -17.24 -1.66
CA SER A 167 -15.56 -17.08 -0.75
C SER A 167 -15.27 -16.07 0.35
N VAL A 168 -16.32 -15.50 0.93
CA VAL A 168 -16.19 -14.62 2.11
C VAL A 168 -15.82 -15.40 3.39
N GLU A 169 -15.93 -16.71 3.38
CA GLU A 169 -15.49 -17.61 4.45
C GLU A 169 -14.03 -18.07 4.27
N ASP A 170 -13.33 -17.63 3.21
CA ASP A 170 -11.94 -17.99 2.97
C ASP A 170 -11.04 -17.57 4.14
N GLU A 171 -10.04 -18.39 4.45
CA GLU A 171 -9.11 -18.14 5.55
C GLU A 171 -8.40 -16.80 5.43
N SER A 172 -8.10 -16.35 4.20
CA SER A 172 -7.47 -15.04 3.95
C SER A 172 -8.36 -13.86 4.36
N ILE A 173 -9.68 -14.01 4.23
CA ILE A 173 -10.66 -13.02 4.69
C ILE A 173 -10.69 -12.97 6.22
N ASN A 174 -10.72 -14.13 6.88
CA ASN A 174 -10.69 -14.20 8.34
C ASN A 174 -9.39 -13.59 8.89
N LYS A 175 -8.25 -13.92 8.30
CA LYS A 175 -6.95 -13.33 8.67
C LYS A 175 -6.90 -11.82 8.45
N LEU A 176 -7.48 -11.31 7.36
CA LEU A 176 -7.59 -9.87 7.14
C LEU A 176 -8.39 -9.21 8.27
N LYS A 177 -9.52 -9.80 8.65
CA LYS A 177 -10.34 -9.30 9.76
C LYS A 177 -9.56 -9.28 11.07
N ASP A 178 -8.88 -10.38 11.40
CA ASP A 178 -8.09 -10.49 12.64
C ASP A 178 -7.00 -9.40 12.71
N ILE A 179 -6.27 -9.16 11.60
CA ILE A 179 -5.24 -8.12 11.55
C ILE A 179 -5.84 -6.73 11.80
N LEU A 180 -7.00 -6.47 11.22
CA LEU A 180 -7.61 -5.14 11.28
C LEU A 180 -8.25 -4.84 12.64
N PHE A 181 -8.78 -5.85 13.34
CA PHE A 181 -9.58 -5.65 14.55
C PHE A 181 -8.91 -6.14 15.84
N GLU A 182 -7.96 -7.09 15.76
CA GLU A 182 -7.37 -7.68 16.95
C GLU A 182 -6.02 -7.04 17.33
N GLU A 183 -5.82 -6.86 18.63
CA GLU A 183 -4.50 -6.52 19.16
C GLU A 183 -3.68 -7.81 19.33
N GLY A 184 -2.50 -7.87 18.72
CA GLY A 184 -1.60 -8.99 18.96
C GLY A 184 -0.64 -9.28 17.81
N LYS A 185 0.13 -10.34 18.00
CA LYS A 185 1.04 -10.88 16.98
C LYS A 185 0.33 -11.98 16.22
N LEU A 186 0.23 -11.84 14.91
CA LEU A 186 -0.20 -12.93 14.05
C LEU A 186 0.79 -14.09 14.14
N LYS A 187 0.29 -15.28 14.36
CA LYS A 187 1.06 -16.51 14.27
C LYS A 187 0.66 -17.24 13.00
N TYR A 188 1.62 -17.47 12.13
CA TYR A 188 1.46 -18.34 10.97
C TYR A 188 2.19 -19.65 11.23
N ILE A 189 1.53 -20.75 11.00
CA ILE A 189 2.15 -22.07 10.93
C ILE A 189 2.36 -22.35 9.45
N ILE A 190 3.61 -22.38 9.02
CA ILE A 190 3.98 -22.78 7.66
C ILE A 190 4.40 -24.24 7.76
N GLU A 191 3.56 -25.13 7.26
CA GLU A 191 3.94 -26.53 7.10
C GLU A 191 4.91 -26.62 5.92
N GLY A 192 6.14 -27.00 6.20
CA GLY A 192 7.14 -27.28 5.16
C GLY A 192 6.76 -28.54 4.41
N ASN A 193 6.74 -28.51 3.08
CA ASN A 193 6.70 -29.72 2.31
C ASN A 193 8.04 -30.43 2.44
N GLU A 194 8.04 -31.67 2.91
CA GLU A 194 9.20 -32.56 2.79
C GLU A 194 9.38 -32.89 1.30
N TYR A 195 10.50 -32.45 0.72
CA TYR A 195 10.96 -32.88 -0.61
C TYR A 195 11.91 -34.05 -0.46
#